data_615cc019db911fe7808e4e36d91ab066
#
_entry.id   615cc019db911fe7808e4e36d91ab066
#
_cell.length_a   1.000
_cell.length_b   1.000
_cell.length_c   1.000
_cell.angle_alpha   90.00
_cell.angle_beta   90.00
_cell.angle_gamma   90.00
#
_symmetry.space_group_name_H-M   'P 1'
#
loop_
_entity.id
_entity.type
_entity.pdbx_description
1 polymer ?
#
loop_
_entity_poly.entity_id
_entity_poly.type
_entity_poly.pdbx_seq_one_letter_code
_entity_poly.pdbx_strand_id
1 'polypeptide(L)'
;SDLTDPNDPKSVLKSLVVDGEDHTNDWSITDFTMAELKQWIAGTTYDARDLRPTELNGKLPILSFQEVIDIAKAKAKATGRTITVYPETKNPIWNNAQAIANGCGPAGSHPLEDALLKVMNFNDLNRKDAPIFVQSFEPDSLKYLRAAGMKARAVQLVDGNDVNYQTGAMIYVTTDVYTFVDGRPYSWTLAGNPKWFGEMLTPAGLAEIKTYADGVGPWKPQVMAHTIVPFVAGKGLADVNTIKPTSLIADAHKAGLFVHSYTFRNEAKYLAGIYKGDPVAEYLAYFRAGIDGVFSDFANTAFAARQTYLKETGR
;
A
#
# COMPACT_ATOMS: atom_id res chain seq x y z
N SER A 1 -16.84 24.94 9.55
CA SER A 1 -17.53 24.55 8.29
C SER A 1 -18.59 23.51 8.57
N ASP A 2 -19.71 23.63 7.95
CA ASP A 2 -20.83 22.69 8.02
C ASP A 2 -21.05 22.12 6.60
N LEU A 3 -20.66 20.89 6.36
CA LEU A 3 -20.81 20.23 5.06
C LEU A 3 -22.28 20.01 4.66
N THR A 4 -23.23 20.22 5.58
CA THR A 4 -24.66 20.18 5.30
C THR A 4 -25.21 21.55 4.90
N ASP A 5 -24.47 22.64 5.13
CA ASP A 5 -24.83 23.99 4.69
C ASP A 5 -24.36 24.20 3.23
N PRO A 6 -25.29 24.33 2.27
CA PRO A 6 -24.95 24.54 0.87
C PRO A 6 -24.20 25.86 0.60
N ASN A 7 -24.18 26.78 1.56
CA ASN A 7 -23.45 28.05 1.47
C ASN A 7 -22.02 27.96 2.04
N ASP A 8 -21.67 26.89 2.73
CA ASP A 8 -20.29 26.67 3.15
C ASP A 8 -19.45 26.26 1.90
N PRO A 9 -18.41 27.02 1.55
CA PRO A 9 -17.59 26.70 0.36
C PRO A 9 -16.96 25.31 0.40
N LYS A 10 -16.85 24.70 1.58
CA LYS A 10 -16.33 23.33 1.76
C LYS A 10 -17.40 22.24 1.59
N SER A 11 -18.69 22.61 1.53
CA SER A 11 -19.77 21.65 1.26
C SER A 11 -19.84 21.23 -0.21
N VAL A 12 -19.18 21.98 -1.11
CA VAL A 12 -19.22 21.74 -2.55
C VAL A 12 -18.25 20.63 -2.93
N LEU A 13 -18.79 19.58 -3.55
CA LEU A 13 -17.99 18.51 -4.16
C LEU A 13 -17.19 19.06 -5.33
N LYS A 14 -15.97 18.61 -5.49
CA LYS A 14 -15.03 19.07 -6.51
C LYS A 14 -14.69 17.96 -7.51
N SER A 15 -14.26 18.37 -8.70
CA SER A 15 -13.55 17.49 -9.61
C SER A 15 -12.05 17.74 -9.44
N LEU A 16 -11.31 16.67 -9.16
CA LEU A 16 -9.89 16.70 -8.87
C LEU A 16 -9.17 15.77 -9.86
N VAL A 17 -7.96 16.14 -10.24
CA VAL A 17 -7.04 15.22 -10.93
C VAL A 17 -5.92 14.92 -9.95
N VAL A 18 -5.82 13.67 -9.52
CA VAL A 18 -4.82 13.21 -8.57
C VAL A 18 -3.86 12.28 -9.30
N ASP A 19 -2.64 12.74 -9.53
CA ASP A 19 -1.59 12.00 -10.24
C ASP A 19 -2.06 11.40 -11.58
N GLY A 20 -2.86 12.19 -12.34
CA GLY A 20 -3.40 11.83 -13.64
C GLY A 20 -4.75 11.09 -13.63
N GLU A 21 -5.30 10.76 -12.45
CA GLU A 21 -6.61 10.14 -12.31
C GLU A 21 -7.70 11.17 -12.01
N ASP A 22 -8.82 11.08 -12.73
CA ASP A 22 -9.98 11.94 -12.54
C ASP A 22 -10.84 11.45 -11.36
N HIS A 23 -11.00 12.32 -10.36
CA HIS A 23 -11.93 12.15 -9.26
C HIS A 23 -13.02 13.21 -9.36
N THR A 24 -14.24 12.80 -9.69
CA THR A 24 -15.40 13.70 -9.84
C THR A 24 -16.34 13.58 -8.66
N ASN A 25 -16.94 14.73 -8.27
CA ASN A 25 -17.90 14.81 -7.16
C ASN A 25 -17.33 14.22 -5.85
N ASP A 26 -16.16 14.67 -5.45
CA ASP A 26 -15.47 14.19 -4.26
C ASP A 26 -14.94 15.34 -3.39
N TRP A 27 -14.59 15.03 -2.15
CA TRP A 27 -13.84 15.90 -1.26
C TRP A 27 -12.41 15.42 -1.10
N SER A 28 -11.48 16.36 -1.09
CA SER A 28 -10.12 16.04 -0.70
C SER A 28 -9.89 16.31 0.78
N ILE A 29 -9.16 15.42 1.45
CA ILE A 29 -8.69 15.62 2.83
C ILE A 29 -7.88 16.93 2.97
N THR A 30 -7.24 17.39 1.89
CA THR A 30 -6.46 18.64 1.86
C THR A 30 -7.31 19.90 1.91
N ASP A 31 -8.64 19.80 1.72
CA ASP A 31 -9.57 20.92 1.86
C ASP A 31 -9.88 21.27 3.31
N PHE A 32 -9.50 20.41 4.26
CA PHE A 32 -9.91 20.50 5.65
C PHE A 32 -8.71 20.63 6.59
N THR A 33 -8.90 21.35 7.67
CA THR A 33 -7.99 21.32 8.80
C THR A 33 -8.17 20.03 9.61
N MET A 34 -7.15 19.63 10.37
CA MET A 34 -7.25 18.47 11.26
C MET A 34 -8.38 18.64 12.28
N ALA A 35 -8.65 19.84 12.77
CA ALA A 35 -9.74 20.12 13.70
C ALA A 35 -11.11 19.85 13.07
N GLU A 36 -11.29 20.22 11.81
CA GLU A 36 -12.50 19.93 11.05
C GLU A 36 -12.66 18.43 10.81
N LEU A 37 -11.59 17.74 10.36
CA LEU A 37 -11.62 16.28 10.16
C LEU A 37 -11.98 15.52 11.44
N LYS A 38 -11.55 16.01 12.60
CA LYS A 38 -11.89 15.41 13.90
C LYS A 38 -13.35 15.61 14.31
N GLN A 39 -13.98 16.65 13.82
CA GLN A 39 -15.39 16.93 14.14
C GLN A 39 -16.38 16.13 13.30
N TRP A 40 -16.09 15.95 12.00
CA TRP A 40 -17.14 15.51 11.07
C TRP A 40 -16.98 14.09 10.60
N ILE A 41 -15.76 13.61 10.53
CA ILE A 41 -15.52 12.38 9.81
C ILE A 41 -15.23 11.27 10.81
N ALA A 42 -16.24 10.50 11.00
CA ALA A 42 -16.07 9.18 11.53
C ALA A 42 -15.57 8.29 10.38
N GLY A 43 -14.44 7.69 10.58
CA GLY A 43 -13.67 6.89 9.65
C GLY A 43 -14.41 6.03 8.62
N THR A 44 -13.73 5.09 8.06
CA THR A 44 -14.20 4.29 6.92
C THR A 44 -15.54 3.61 7.19
N THR A 45 -16.48 3.76 6.25
CA THR A 45 -17.72 3.00 6.23
C THR A 45 -17.52 1.75 5.39
N TYR A 46 -17.76 0.58 5.99
CA TYR A 46 -17.72 -0.69 5.28
C TYR A 46 -19.12 -1.15 4.89
N ASP A 47 -19.22 -1.74 3.70
CA ASP A 47 -20.39 -2.47 3.26
C ASP A 47 -20.40 -3.86 3.90
N ALA A 48 -21.57 -4.29 4.40
CA ALA A 48 -21.74 -5.64 4.96
C ALA A 48 -21.39 -6.76 3.98
N ARG A 49 -21.44 -6.50 2.67
CA ARG A 49 -21.06 -7.46 1.61
C ARG A 49 -19.59 -7.81 1.61
N ASP A 50 -18.74 -6.99 2.18
CA ASP A 50 -17.28 -7.15 2.15
C ASP A 50 -16.72 -7.91 3.37
N LEU A 51 -17.54 -8.64 4.10
CA LEU A 51 -17.15 -9.37 5.33
C LEU A 51 -16.46 -8.49 6.37
N ARG A 52 -16.67 -7.18 6.29
CA ARG A 52 -16.07 -6.19 7.17
C ARG A 52 -16.98 -5.89 8.35
N PRO A 53 -16.42 -5.58 9.54
CA PRO A 53 -17.22 -5.19 10.69
C PRO A 53 -17.91 -3.85 10.42
N THR A 54 -19.24 -3.81 10.43
CA THR A 54 -20.02 -2.60 10.20
C THR A 54 -20.44 -1.89 11.47
N GLU A 55 -20.28 -2.53 12.63
CA GLU A 55 -20.65 -1.98 13.95
C GLU A 55 -19.83 -0.75 14.35
N LEU A 56 -18.69 -0.53 13.71
CA LEU A 56 -17.82 0.63 13.93
C LEU A 56 -18.04 1.75 12.91
N ASN A 57 -18.92 1.54 11.92
CA ASN A 57 -19.21 2.57 10.93
C ASN A 57 -19.75 3.83 11.61
N GLY A 58 -19.22 4.98 11.22
CA GLY A 58 -19.58 6.27 11.79
C GLY A 58 -19.10 6.52 13.22
N LYS A 59 -18.27 5.64 13.80
CA LYS A 59 -17.83 5.74 15.20
C LYS A 59 -16.33 6.03 15.37
N LEU A 60 -15.53 5.79 14.35
CA LEU A 60 -14.09 5.96 14.43
C LEU A 60 -13.65 7.26 13.77
N PRO A 61 -12.85 8.09 14.46
CA PRO A 61 -12.32 9.32 13.88
C PRO A 61 -11.18 9.01 12.89
N ILE A 62 -10.92 9.96 11.98
CA ILE A 62 -9.66 9.96 11.22
C ILE A 62 -8.52 10.25 12.20
N LEU A 63 -7.51 9.38 12.20
CA LEU A 63 -6.36 9.51 13.09
C LEU A 63 -5.22 10.27 12.40
N SER A 64 -4.54 11.13 13.16
CA SER A 64 -3.22 11.64 12.76
C SER A 64 -2.17 10.54 12.90
N PHE A 65 -1.03 10.68 12.22
CA PHE A 65 0.06 9.71 12.34
C PHE A 65 0.60 9.63 13.79
N GLN A 66 0.60 10.74 14.54
CA GLN A 66 0.97 10.74 15.96
C GLN A 66 0.03 9.85 16.78
N GLU A 67 -1.27 9.95 16.58
CA GLU A 67 -2.25 9.11 17.30
C GLU A 67 -2.09 7.63 16.96
N VAL A 68 -1.79 7.28 15.70
CA VAL A 68 -1.48 5.90 15.31
C VAL A 68 -0.24 5.38 16.05
N ILE A 69 0.81 6.21 16.16
CA ILE A 69 2.02 5.86 16.93
C ILE A 69 1.68 5.66 18.41
N ASP A 70 0.85 6.52 18.99
CA ASP A 70 0.47 6.43 20.41
C ASP A 70 -0.34 5.17 20.69
N ILE A 71 -1.26 4.81 19.80
CA ILE A 71 -2.01 3.53 19.87
C ILE A 71 -1.05 2.34 19.78
N ALA A 72 -0.10 2.35 18.85
CA ALA A 72 0.87 1.29 18.68
C ALA A 72 1.76 1.13 19.94
N LYS A 73 2.25 2.23 20.50
CA LYS A 73 3.03 2.24 21.77
C LYS A 73 2.21 1.71 22.94
N ALA A 74 0.97 2.17 23.10
CA ALA A 74 0.07 1.70 24.16
C ALA A 74 -0.20 0.19 24.03
N LYS A 75 -0.46 -0.30 22.81
CA LYS A 75 -0.68 -1.70 22.56
C LYS A 75 0.58 -2.55 22.78
N ALA A 76 1.74 -2.04 22.38
CA ALA A 76 3.02 -2.70 22.64
C ALA A 76 3.26 -2.88 24.15
N LYS A 77 3.04 -1.82 24.92
CA LYS A 77 3.14 -1.85 26.40
C LYS A 77 2.17 -2.86 27.02
N ALA A 78 0.91 -2.88 26.57
CA ALA A 78 -0.13 -3.76 27.11
C ALA A 78 0.11 -5.25 26.78
N THR A 79 0.79 -5.56 25.70
CA THR A 79 0.96 -6.96 25.22
C THR A 79 2.38 -7.49 25.38
N GLY A 80 3.35 -6.65 25.72
CA GLY A 80 4.78 -7.01 25.72
C GLY A 80 5.35 -7.30 24.33
N ARG A 81 4.62 -6.95 23.26
CA ARG A 81 5.00 -7.24 21.86
C ARG A 81 5.42 -5.97 21.16
N THR A 82 6.37 -6.06 20.24
CA THR A 82 6.66 -4.97 19.31
C THR A 82 5.48 -4.79 18.36
N ILE A 83 4.93 -3.58 18.33
CA ILE A 83 3.91 -3.18 17.35
C ILE A 83 4.54 -2.17 16.42
N THR A 84 4.60 -2.51 15.15
CA THR A 84 5.23 -1.71 14.11
C THR A 84 4.17 -0.84 13.41
N VAL A 85 4.51 0.41 13.10
CA VAL A 85 3.70 1.28 12.22
C VAL A 85 4.24 1.23 10.80
N TYR A 86 3.36 1.46 9.82
CA TYR A 86 3.70 1.30 8.41
C TYR A 86 3.09 2.46 7.57
N PRO A 87 3.58 3.70 7.75
CA PRO A 87 3.06 4.86 7.00
C PRO A 87 3.43 4.79 5.52
N GLU A 88 2.53 5.31 4.70
CA GLU A 88 2.70 5.48 3.25
C GLU A 88 2.66 6.96 2.88
N THR A 89 3.62 7.41 2.07
CA THR A 89 3.48 8.67 1.31
C THR A 89 2.70 8.37 0.03
N LYS A 90 1.38 8.50 0.12
CA LYS A 90 0.48 8.25 -1.02
C LYS A 90 0.30 9.50 -1.86
N ASN A 91 0.34 9.35 -3.20
CA ASN A 91 0.23 10.45 -4.16
C ASN A 91 1.07 11.68 -3.75
N PRO A 92 2.38 11.52 -3.46
CA PRO A 92 3.18 12.58 -2.85
C PRO A 92 3.31 13.81 -3.75
N ILE A 93 3.29 13.65 -5.07
CA ILE A 93 3.39 14.76 -6.03
C ILE A 93 2.17 15.67 -5.87
N TRP A 94 0.96 15.09 -5.94
CA TRP A 94 -0.27 15.84 -5.77
C TRP A 94 -0.40 16.44 -4.34
N ASN A 95 -0.14 15.63 -3.29
CA ASN A 95 -0.25 16.08 -1.90
C ASN A 95 0.72 17.23 -1.59
N ASN A 96 1.95 17.17 -2.09
CA ASN A 96 2.92 18.27 -1.93
C ASN A 96 2.44 19.54 -2.65
N ALA A 97 1.91 19.41 -3.87
CA ALA A 97 1.36 20.55 -4.59
C ALA A 97 0.19 21.22 -3.83
N GLN A 98 -0.73 20.42 -3.28
CA GLN A 98 -1.82 20.95 -2.44
C GLN A 98 -1.31 21.60 -1.15
N ALA A 99 -0.36 20.97 -0.47
CA ALA A 99 0.23 21.52 0.75
C ALA A 99 0.94 22.88 0.49
N ILE A 100 1.67 22.99 -0.62
CA ILE A 100 2.31 24.23 -1.06
C ILE A 100 1.26 25.30 -1.38
N ALA A 101 0.20 24.95 -2.12
CA ALA A 101 -0.91 25.85 -2.42
C ALA A 101 -1.61 26.38 -1.15
N ASN A 102 -1.67 25.56 -0.11
CA ASN A 102 -2.18 25.90 1.22
C ASN A 102 -1.15 26.60 2.13
N GLY A 103 0.01 26.99 1.61
CA GLY A 103 1.03 27.75 2.34
C GLY A 103 1.93 26.93 3.27
N CYS A 104 1.96 25.60 3.11
CA CYS A 104 2.78 24.72 3.95
C CYS A 104 4.25 24.60 3.50
N GLY A 105 4.70 25.41 2.55
CA GLY A 105 6.09 25.43 2.10
C GLY A 105 6.29 26.20 0.79
N PRO A 106 7.53 26.48 0.40
CA PRO A 106 7.85 27.12 -0.88
C PRO A 106 7.64 26.15 -2.05
N ALA A 107 7.51 26.70 -3.26
CA ALA A 107 7.43 25.91 -4.48
C ALA A 107 8.62 24.95 -4.60
N GLY A 108 8.34 23.70 -4.96
CA GLY A 108 9.35 22.64 -5.08
C GLY A 108 9.80 21.98 -3.76
N SER A 109 9.21 22.37 -2.62
CA SER A 109 9.44 21.67 -1.34
C SER A 109 8.64 20.35 -1.25
N HIS A 110 8.92 19.58 -0.21
CA HIS A 110 8.30 18.27 0.05
C HIS A 110 7.60 18.24 1.43
N PRO A 111 6.56 19.07 1.65
CA PRO A 111 5.94 19.20 2.97
C PRO A 111 5.35 17.91 3.53
N LEU A 112 4.90 16.98 2.68
CA LEU A 112 4.39 15.68 3.12
C LEU A 112 5.50 14.83 3.75
N GLU A 113 6.61 14.67 3.05
CA GLU A 113 7.78 13.90 3.51
C GLU A 113 8.45 14.56 4.72
N ASP A 114 8.57 15.90 4.71
CA ASP A 114 9.14 16.66 5.81
C ASP A 114 8.30 16.51 7.09
N ALA A 115 6.98 16.57 6.98
CA ALA A 115 6.06 16.33 8.09
C ALA A 115 6.18 14.90 8.63
N LEU A 116 6.25 13.89 7.75
CA LEU A 116 6.47 12.50 8.14
C LEU A 116 7.78 12.36 8.92
N LEU A 117 8.88 12.88 8.38
CA LEU A 117 10.20 12.79 8.98
C LEU A 117 10.27 13.52 10.33
N LYS A 118 9.61 14.68 10.46
CA LYS A 118 9.48 15.42 11.71
C LYS A 118 8.79 14.59 12.79
N VAL A 119 7.67 13.94 12.48
CA VAL A 119 6.95 13.06 13.43
C VAL A 119 7.79 11.84 13.80
N MET A 120 8.50 11.26 12.85
CA MET A 120 9.41 10.14 13.10
C MET A 120 10.55 10.53 14.04
N ASN A 121 11.18 11.67 13.82
CA ASN A 121 12.25 12.18 14.67
C ASN A 121 11.74 12.49 16.09
N PHE A 122 10.59 13.13 16.22
CA PHE A 122 9.98 13.42 17.52
C PHE A 122 9.68 12.16 18.34
N ASN A 123 9.35 11.05 17.68
CA ASN A 123 9.00 9.79 18.31
C ASN A 123 10.16 8.78 18.44
N ASP A 124 11.40 9.18 18.10
CA ASP A 124 12.58 8.30 18.06
C ASP A 124 12.39 7.09 17.12
N LEU A 125 11.64 7.28 16.02
CA LEU A 125 11.38 6.26 15.01
C LEU A 125 12.31 6.34 13.80
N ASN A 126 13.14 7.38 13.69
CA ASN A 126 14.07 7.54 12.56
C ASN A 126 15.38 6.77 12.80
N ARG A 127 15.29 5.47 13.06
CA ARG A 127 16.42 4.55 13.24
C ARG A 127 16.17 3.27 12.45
N LYS A 128 17.25 2.61 12.02
CA LYS A 128 17.18 1.40 11.19
C LYS A 128 16.42 0.24 11.86
N ASP A 129 16.54 0.12 13.17
CA ASP A 129 15.93 -0.91 14.01
C ASP A 129 14.59 -0.51 14.64
N ALA A 130 14.14 0.73 14.40
CA ALA A 130 12.88 1.21 14.93
C ALA A 130 11.68 0.39 14.38
N PRO A 131 10.58 0.29 15.16
CA PRO A 131 9.40 -0.44 14.74
C PRO A 131 8.56 0.36 13.73
N ILE A 132 9.15 0.67 12.60
CA ILE A 132 8.54 1.40 11.51
C ILE A 132 9.06 0.92 10.16
N PHE A 133 8.18 0.91 9.16
CA PHE A 133 8.52 0.83 7.75
C PHE A 133 7.83 1.99 7.03
N VAL A 134 8.56 2.75 6.23
CA VAL A 134 8.00 3.81 5.40
C VAL A 134 7.86 3.29 3.97
N GLN A 135 6.70 3.46 3.37
CA GLN A 135 6.46 2.96 2.02
C GLN A 135 5.96 4.04 1.07
N SER A 136 6.17 3.82 -0.22
CA SER A 136 5.59 4.62 -1.30
C SER A 136 5.63 3.85 -2.61
N PHE A 137 4.66 4.13 -3.50
CA PHE A 137 4.74 3.75 -4.91
C PHE A 137 5.70 4.67 -5.68
N GLU A 138 5.92 5.90 -5.18
CA GLU A 138 6.79 6.89 -5.79
C GLU A 138 8.24 6.75 -5.32
N PRO A 139 9.18 6.32 -6.19
CA PRO A 139 10.58 6.17 -5.82
C PRO A 139 11.21 7.50 -5.40
N ASP A 140 10.79 8.62 -6.00
CA ASP A 140 11.36 9.93 -5.73
C ASP A 140 11.03 10.41 -4.31
N SER A 141 9.85 10.07 -3.77
CA SER A 141 9.49 10.31 -2.37
C SER A 141 10.45 9.58 -1.40
N LEU A 142 10.71 8.29 -1.66
CA LEU A 142 11.65 7.51 -0.83
C LEU A 142 13.09 8.00 -0.96
N LYS A 143 13.53 8.34 -2.18
CA LYS A 143 14.86 8.92 -2.44
C LYS A 143 15.02 10.26 -1.71
N TYR A 144 13.99 11.12 -1.76
CA TYR A 144 13.98 12.38 -1.02
C TYR A 144 14.10 12.16 0.48
N LEU A 145 13.27 11.27 1.05
CA LEU A 145 13.34 10.94 2.48
C LEU A 145 14.73 10.47 2.90
N ARG A 146 15.40 9.65 2.09
CA ARG A 146 16.79 9.23 2.33
C ARG A 146 17.75 10.42 2.32
N ALA A 147 17.65 11.30 1.32
CA ALA A 147 18.48 12.49 1.22
C ALA A 147 18.25 13.46 2.39
N ALA A 148 17.00 13.55 2.89
CA ALA A 148 16.62 14.33 4.08
C ALA A 148 17.03 13.67 5.41
N GLY A 149 17.72 12.52 5.39
CA GLY A 149 18.29 11.88 6.57
C GLY A 149 17.43 10.78 7.21
N MET A 150 16.45 10.21 6.49
CA MET A 150 15.70 9.05 6.96
C MET A 150 16.62 7.82 7.07
N LYS A 151 16.66 7.23 8.27
CA LYS A 151 17.41 6.01 8.60
C LYS A 151 16.51 4.78 8.77
N ALA A 152 15.22 4.98 8.99
CA ALA A 152 14.23 3.93 9.13
C ALA A 152 14.11 3.08 7.86
N ARG A 153 13.58 1.86 8.00
CA ARG A 153 13.40 0.97 6.85
C ARG A 153 12.40 1.55 5.86
N ALA A 154 12.75 1.47 4.57
CA ALA A 154 11.92 1.91 3.47
C ALA A 154 11.52 0.74 2.57
N VAL A 155 10.32 0.81 2.00
CA VAL A 155 9.74 -0.19 1.10
C VAL A 155 9.24 0.48 -0.18
N GLN A 156 9.79 0.07 -1.31
CA GLN A 156 9.26 0.44 -2.61
C GLN A 156 8.04 -0.42 -2.93
N LEU A 157 6.88 0.19 -3.01
CA LEU A 157 5.67 -0.48 -3.49
C LEU A 157 5.70 -0.57 -5.02
N VAL A 158 5.24 -1.70 -5.54
CA VAL A 158 5.20 -1.97 -6.98
C VAL A 158 3.82 -2.51 -7.33
N ASP A 159 3.16 -1.86 -8.27
CA ASP A 159 1.82 -2.24 -8.71
C ASP A 159 1.80 -2.97 -10.04
N GLY A 160 0.61 -3.38 -10.45
CA GLY A 160 0.28 -3.94 -11.73
C GLY A 160 -1.23 -3.84 -11.95
N ASN A 161 -1.65 -3.57 -13.16
CA ASN A 161 -3.04 -3.26 -13.46
C ASN A 161 -3.92 -4.52 -13.57
N ASP A 162 -3.40 -5.58 -14.21
CA ASP A 162 -4.15 -6.82 -14.40
C ASP A 162 -3.19 -8.00 -14.68
N VAL A 163 -3.74 -9.18 -14.83
CA VAL A 163 -3.01 -10.43 -15.09
C VAL A 163 -3.52 -11.08 -16.37
N ASN A 164 -2.60 -11.43 -17.24
CA ASN A 164 -2.91 -12.32 -18.36
C ASN A 164 -2.99 -13.76 -17.83
N TYR A 165 -4.19 -14.26 -17.59
CA TYR A 165 -4.40 -15.60 -17.02
C TYR A 165 -4.01 -16.77 -17.95
N GLN A 166 -3.66 -16.52 -19.22
CA GLN A 166 -3.09 -17.55 -20.11
C GLN A 166 -1.60 -17.77 -19.80
N THR A 167 -0.87 -16.69 -19.57
CA THR A 167 0.58 -16.71 -19.41
C THR A 167 1.07 -16.49 -17.99
N GLY A 168 0.24 -15.89 -17.13
CA GLY A 168 0.60 -15.42 -15.79
C GLY A 168 1.37 -14.10 -15.81
N ALA A 169 1.54 -13.47 -16.98
CA ALA A 169 2.25 -12.19 -17.11
C ALA A 169 1.40 -11.04 -16.58
N MET A 170 2.08 -10.07 -15.95
CA MET A 170 1.45 -8.82 -15.53
C MET A 170 1.12 -7.92 -16.71
N ILE A 171 0.00 -7.23 -16.63
CA ILE A 171 -0.43 -6.17 -17.55
C ILE A 171 -0.25 -4.84 -16.82
N TYR A 172 0.51 -3.92 -17.43
CA TYR A 172 0.79 -2.59 -16.85
C TYR A 172 0.02 -1.48 -17.55
N VAL A 173 -0.45 -1.70 -18.76
CA VAL A 173 -1.26 -0.75 -19.53
C VAL A 173 -2.71 -1.18 -19.45
N THR A 174 -3.58 -0.33 -18.91
CA THR A 174 -5.01 -0.59 -18.81
C THR A 174 -5.80 0.71 -18.94
N THR A 175 -7.09 0.55 -19.25
CA THR A 175 -8.08 1.62 -19.14
C THR A 175 -8.82 1.60 -17.79
N ASP A 176 -8.41 0.73 -16.87
CA ASP A 176 -9.00 0.64 -15.53
C ASP A 176 -8.55 1.82 -14.68
N VAL A 177 -9.52 2.55 -14.14
CA VAL A 177 -9.31 3.76 -13.31
C VAL A 177 -8.93 3.47 -11.85
N TYR A 178 -8.86 2.20 -11.44
CA TYR A 178 -8.55 1.84 -10.05
C TYR A 178 -7.06 1.76 -9.74
N THR A 179 -6.21 1.89 -10.75
CA THR A 179 -4.77 1.76 -10.63
C THR A 179 -4.07 2.96 -11.27
N PHE A 180 -2.74 3.02 -11.16
CA PHE A 180 -1.97 4.07 -11.82
C PHE A 180 -2.23 4.05 -13.32
N VAL A 181 -2.65 5.18 -13.88
CA VAL A 181 -3.11 5.34 -15.26
C VAL A 181 -2.20 4.67 -16.28
N ASP A 182 -0.89 4.72 -16.05
CA ASP A 182 0.11 4.18 -16.98
C ASP A 182 0.79 2.88 -16.48
N GLY A 183 0.41 2.33 -15.30
CA GLY A 183 1.10 1.17 -14.71
C GLY A 183 2.54 1.44 -14.30
N ARG A 184 2.84 2.70 -13.95
CA ARG A 184 4.15 3.19 -13.52
C ARG A 184 4.00 4.28 -12.45
N PRO A 185 5.06 4.62 -11.69
CA PRO A 185 5.05 5.79 -10.83
C PRO A 185 4.69 7.06 -11.60
N TYR A 186 3.88 7.92 -11.01
CA TYR A 186 3.46 9.15 -11.68
C TYR A 186 4.63 10.10 -11.98
N SER A 187 5.65 10.11 -11.14
CA SER A 187 6.92 10.80 -11.42
C SER A 187 7.56 10.35 -12.73
N TRP A 188 7.44 9.07 -13.08
CA TRP A 188 7.94 8.57 -14.36
C TRP A 188 7.09 9.06 -15.55
N THR A 189 5.78 9.13 -15.36
CA THR A 189 4.88 9.71 -16.40
C THR A 189 5.25 11.17 -16.67
N LEU A 190 5.41 11.98 -15.64
CA LEU A 190 5.80 13.39 -15.78
C LEU A 190 7.19 13.56 -16.42
N ALA A 191 8.12 12.67 -16.14
CA ALA A 191 9.46 12.67 -16.72
C ALA A 191 9.54 12.09 -18.13
N GLY A 192 8.42 11.57 -18.69
CA GLY A 192 8.42 10.86 -19.99
C GLY A 192 9.24 9.56 -19.96
N ASN A 193 9.43 8.96 -18.81
CA ASN A 193 10.16 7.70 -18.67
C ASN A 193 9.29 6.55 -19.21
N PRO A 194 9.76 5.77 -20.21
CA PRO A 194 8.95 4.71 -20.84
C PRO A 194 8.80 3.44 -19.99
N LYS A 195 9.51 3.33 -18.86
CA LYS A 195 9.51 2.13 -18.03
C LYS A 195 8.18 1.93 -17.30
N TRP A 196 7.88 0.67 -17.00
CA TRP A 196 6.74 0.24 -16.20
C TRP A 196 7.16 -0.27 -14.84
N PHE A 197 6.22 -0.41 -13.91
CA PHE A 197 6.47 -1.01 -12.59
C PHE A 197 7.19 -2.36 -12.65
N GLY A 198 6.90 -3.20 -13.65
CA GLY A 198 7.54 -4.50 -13.81
C GLY A 198 9.07 -4.45 -13.96
N GLU A 199 9.59 -3.35 -14.50
CA GLU A 199 11.03 -3.19 -14.65
C GLU A 199 11.76 -2.97 -13.32
N MET A 200 11.04 -2.49 -12.31
CA MET A 200 11.55 -2.41 -10.93
C MET A 200 11.80 -3.79 -10.32
N LEU A 201 11.09 -4.82 -10.77
CA LEU A 201 11.18 -6.19 -10.25
C LEU A 201 12.19 -7.05 -11.01
N THR A 202 12.85 -6.51 -12.04
CA THR A 202 14.01 -7.17 -12.66
C THR A 202 15.23 -7.14 -11.73
N PRO A 203 16.24 -8.03 -11.92
CA PRO A 203 17.46 -7.97 -11.11
C PRO A 203 18.14 -6.60 -11.10
N ALA A 204 18.12 -5.88 -12.23
CA ALA A 204 18.66 -4.51 -12.32
C ALA A 204 17.78 -3.50 -11.55
N GLY A 205 16.45 -3.59 -11.68
CA GLY A 205 15.52 -2.75 -10.94
C GLY A 205 15.60 -2.98 -9.42
N LEU A 206 15.71 -4.22 -8.98
CA LEU A 206 15.91 -4.57 -7.56
C LEU A 206 17.24 -4.04 -7.02
N ALA A 207 18.30 -4.08 -7.82
CA ALA A 207 19.59 -3.48 -7.45
C ALA A 207 19.46 -1.93 -7.34
N GLU A 208 18.68 -1.28 -8.20
CA GLU A 208 18.38 0.15 -8.08
C GLU A 208 17.58 0.44 -6.81
N ILE A 209 16.50 -0.30 -6.55
CA ILE A 209 15.68 -0.17 -5.32
C ILE A 209 16.57 -0.27 -4.09
N LYS A 210 17.52 -1.20 -4.05
CA LYS A 210 18.45 -1.40 -2.92
C LYS A 210 19.25 -0.15 -2.56
N THR A 211 19.44 0.77 -3.49
CA THR A 211 20.17 2.02 -3.21
C THR A 211 19.41 2.99 -2.29
N TYR A 212 18.07 2.88 -2.19
CA TYR A 212 17.23 3.79 -1.41
C TYR A 212 16.20 3.08 -0.51
N ALA A 213 15.92 1.80 -0.73
CA ALA A 213 14.96 1.04 0.07
C ALA A 213 15.58 -0.26 0.64
N ASP A 214 14.94 -0.82 1.65
CA ASP A 214 15.36 -2.04 2.34
C ASP A 214 14.50 -3.24 1.93
N GLY A 215 13.35 -2.98 1.33
CA GLY A 215 12.42 -3.99 0.87
C GLY A 215 11.59 -3.54 -0.33
N VAL A 216 10.89 -4.48 -0.90
CA VAL A 216 9.94 -4.28 -1.99
C VAL A 216 8.57 -4.81 -1.60
N GLY A 217 7.52 -4.06 -1.96
CA GLY A 217 6.11 -4.40 -1.71
C GLY A 217 5.37 -4.67 -3.02
N PRO A 218 5.46 -5.87 -3.59
CA PRO A 218 4.81 -6.21 -4.84
C PRO A 218 3.35 -6.63 -4.62
N TRP A 219 2.50 -6.42 -5.66
CA TRP A 219 1.19 -7.03 -5.72
C TRP A 219 1.29 -8.57 -5.81
N LYS A 220 0.35 -9.30 -5.19
CA LYS A 220 0.36 -10.77 -5.08
C LYS A 220 0.73 -11.52 -6.37
N PRO A 221 0.12 -11.21 -7.55
CA PRO A 221 0.43 -11.93 -8.80
C PRO A 221 1.84 -11.75 -9.31
N GLN A 222 2.57 -10.71 -8.88
CA GLN A 222 3.98 -10.53 -9.22
C GLN A 222 4.88 -11.52 -8.47
N VAL A 223 4.44 -11.98 -7.29
CA VAL A 223 5.14 -12.98 -6.48
C VAL A 223 4.79 -14.40 -6.92
N MET A 224 3.51 -14.63 -7.21
CA MET A 224 2.97 -15.93 -7.59
C MET A 224 2.19 -15.76 -8.89
N ALA A 225 2.72 -16.25 -10.02
CA ALA A 225 2.04 -16.19 -11.31
C ALA A 225 0.73 -16.98 -11.28
N HIS A 226 -0.36 -16.35 -11.71
CA HIS A 226 -1.73 -16.90 -11.72
C HIS A 226 -2.10 -17.32 -13.13
N THR A 227 -2.43 -18.58 -13.35
CA THR A 227 -2.81 -19.08 -14.68
C THR A 227 -4.06 -19.99 -14.63
N ILE A 228 -4.74 -20.07 -15.78
CA ILE A 228 -5.86 -20.99 -16.04
C ILE A 228 -5.37 -22.04 -17.03
N VAL A 229 -5.37 -23.31 -16.64
CA VAL A 229 -4.86 -24.42 -17.47
C VAL A 229 -5.92 -25.55 -17.54
N PRO A 230 -6.46 -25.92 -18.73
CA PRO A 230 -6.25 -25.23 -20.01
C PRO A 230 -6.90 -23.84 -20.03
N PHE A 231 -6.28 -22.91 -20.78
CA PHE A 231 -6.81 -21.55 -20.85
C PHE A 231 -8.17 -21.48 -21.55
N VAL A 232 -9.07 -20.69 -20.97
CA VAL A 232 -10.39 -20.38 -21.53
C VAL A 232 -10.58 -18.86 -21.48
N ALA A 233 -10.87 -18.25 -22.63
CA ALA A 233 -11.10 -16.82 -22.70
C ALA A 233 -12.32 -16.37 -21.89
N GLY A 234 -12.31 -15.14 -21.37
CA GLY A 234 -13.39 -14.56 -20.57
C GLY A 234 -13.46 -15.08 -19.12
N LYS A 235 -12.47 -15.84 -18.69
CA LYS A 235 -12.30 -16.30 -17.33
C LYS A 235 -11.44 -15.33 -16.52
N GLY A 236 -11.63 -15.31 -15.19
CA GLY A 236 -10.97 -14.38 -14.27
C GLY A 236 -10.33 -15.07 -13.07
N LEU A 237 -10.04 -14.28 -12.03
CA LEU A 237 -9.35 -14.75 -10.83
C LEU A 237 -10.04 -15.98 -10.19
N ALA A 238 -11.37 -16.02 -10.17
CA ALA A 238 -12.14 -17.14 -9.62
C ALA A 238 -11.95 -18.48 -10.38
N ASP A 239 -11.42 -18.42 -11.61
CA ASP A 239 -11.17 -19.60 -12.44
C ASP A 239 -9.69 -20.03 -12.42
N VAL A 240 -8.81 -19.26 -11.79
CA VAL A 240 -7.38 -19.59 -11.65
C VAL A 240 -7.22 -20.91 -10.92
N ASN A 241 -6.61 -21.88 -11.60
CA ASN A 241 -6.41 -23.24 -11.09
C ASN A 241 -4.94 -23.65 -10.96
N THR A 242 -4.03 -22.78 -11.38
CA THR A 242 -2.60 -23.02 -11.31
C THR A 242 -1.90 -21.76 -10.83
N ILE A 243 -1.06 -21.92 -9.81
CA ILE A 243 -0.24 -20.86 -9.24
C ILE A 243 1.19 -21.35 -9.12
N LYS A 244 2.15 -20.53 -9.58
CA LYS A 244 3.58 -20.85 -9.54
C LYS A 244 4.38 -19.67 -8.97
N PRO A 245 5.32 -19.89 -8.04
CA PRO A 245 6.24 -18.87 -7.63
C PRO A 245 7.01 -18.30 -8.83
N THR A 246 7.15 -16.98 -8.86
CA THR A 246 8.10 -16.30 -9.77
C THR A 246 9.50 -16.32 -9.15
N SER A 247 10.51 -15.82 -9.85
CA SER A 247 11.86 -15.67 -9.28
C SER A 247 11.97 -14.49 -8.30
N LEU A 248 10.93 -13.66 -8.17
CA LEU A 248 11.00 -12.37 -7.50
C LEU A 248 11.53 -12.45 -6.06
N ILE A 249 11.05 -13.40 -5.25
CA ILE A 249 11.52 -13.53 -3.86
C ILE A 249 13.02 -13.82 -3.82
N ALA A 250 13.47 -14.77 -4.62
CA ALA A 250 14.91 -15.14 -4.67
C ALA A 250 15.78 -13.99 -5.19
N ASP A 251 15.31 -13.28 -6.22
CA ASP A 251 16.02 -12.13 -6.80
C ASP A 251 16.07 -10.96 -5.82
N ALA A 252 14.99 -10.67 -5.11
CA ALA A 252 14.92 -9.63 -4.08
C ALA A 252 15.86 -9.97 -2.90
N HIS A 253 15.81 -11.19 -2.39
CA HIS A 253 16.72 -11.64 -1.32
C HIS A 253 18.18 -11.59 -1.75
N LYS A 254 18.49 -11.98 -3.00
CA LYS A 254 19.85 -11.86 -3.56
C LYS A 254 20.31 -10.39 -3.62
N ALA A 255 19.41 -9.45 -3.90
CA ALA A 255 19.69 -8.02 -3.85
C ALA A 255 19.74 -7.46 -2.42
N GLY A 256 19.44 -8.27 -1.39
CA GLY A 256 19.39 -7.86 0.01
C GLY A 256 18.13 -7.08 0.38
N LEU A 257 17.02 -7.28 -0.35
CA LEU A 257 15.71 -6.71 -0.10
C LEU A 257 14.77 -7.75 0.51
N PHE A 258 14.01 -7.40 1.53
CA PHE A 258 12.87 -8.21 1.97
C PHE A 258 11.64 -7.97 1.09
N VAL A 259 10.66 -8.90 1.12
CA VAL A 259 9.46 -8.86 0.29
C VAL A 259 8.21 -8.85 1.16
N HIS A 260 7.43 -7.76 1.11
CA HIS A 260 6.13 -7.62 1.76
C HIS A 260 5.05 -7.44 0.70
N SER A 261 4.25 -8.48 0.43
CA SER A 261 3.24 -8.45 -0.64
C SER A 261 1.86 -8.02 -0.15
N TYR A 262 1.04 -7.45 -1.04
CA TYR A 262 -0.29 -6.93 -0.81
C TYR A 262 -1.29 -7.41 -1.90
N THR A 263 -2.59 -7.36 -1.67
CA THR A 263 -3.30 -7.27 -0.40
C THR A 263 -4.02 -8.59 -0.18
N PHE A 264 -3.82 -9.20 0.98
CA PHE A 264 -4.48 -10.46 1.34
C PHE A 264 -5.85 -10.15 1.97
N ARG A 265 -6.88 -10.83 1.47
CA ARG A 265 -8.28 -10.59 1.81
C ARG A 265 -9.04 -11.90 1.98
N ASN A 266 -10.16 -11.86 2.74
CA ASN A 266 -11.02 -13.02 2.95
C ASN A 266 -12.15 -13.12 1.91
N GLU A 267 -12.50 -12.02 1.25
CA GLU A 267 -13.60 -11.98 0.30
C GLU A 267 -13.27 -12.85 -0.93
N ALA A 268 -14.19 -13.74 -1.30
CA ALA A 268 -14.02 -14.70 -2.39
C ALA A 268 -13.63 -14.04 -3.73
N LYS A 269 -14.11 -12.82 -4.00
CA LYS A 269 -13.78 -12.07 -5.22
C LYS A 269 -12.29 -11.71 -5.36
N TYR A 270 -11.51 -11.78 -4.27
CA TYR A 270 -10.07 -11.47 -4.24
C TYR A 270 -9.20 -12.72 -4.07
N LEU A 271 -9.82 -13.92 -4.02
CA LEU A 271 -9.13 -15.19 -3.90
C LEU A 271 -9.07 -15.90 -5.24
N ALA A 272 -7.91 -16.43 -5.60
CA ALA A 272 -7.78 -17.30 -6.76
C ALA A 272 -8.57 -18.59 -6.56
N GLY A 273 -9.21 -19.08 -7.63
CA GLY A 273 -10.10 -20.23 -7.59
C GLY A 273 -9.47 -21.50 -7.01
N ILE A 274 -8.17 -21.68 -7.20
CA ILE A 274 -7.42 -22.83 -6.65
C ILE A 274 -7.53 -22.94 -5.12
N TYR A 275 -7.74 -21.84 -4.42
CA TYR A 275 -7.88 -21.82 -2.96
C TYR A 275 -9.29 -22.18 -2.47
N LYS A 276 -10.26 -22.32 -3.39
CA LYS A 276 -11.63 -22.78 -3.11
C LYS A 276 -12.33 -21.99 -1.99
N GLY A 277 -12.07 -20.68 -1.93
CA GLY A 277 -12.64 -19.79 -0.90
C GLY A 277 -11.95 -19.86 0.47
N ASP A 278 -10.84 -20.58 0.60
CA ASP A 278 -10.05 -20.62 1.83
C ASP A 278 -8.91 -19.58 1.79
N PRO A 279 -9.04 -18.43 2.50
CA PRO A 279 -7.99 -17.44 2.54
C PRO A 279 -6.73 -17.94 3.26
N VAL A 280 -6.84 -18.85 4.24
CA VAL A 280 -5.68 -19.39 4.97
C VAL A 280 -4.78 -20.16 4.01
N ALA A 281 -5.35 -20.90 3.07
CA ALA A 281 -4.58 -21.61 2.04
C ALA A 281 -3.74 -20.64 1.18
N GLU A 282 -4.26 -19.46 0.85
CA GLU A 282 -3.50 -18.42 0.14
C GLU A 282 -2.30 -17.95 0.96
N TYR A 283 -2.50 -17.55 2.22
CA TYR A 283 -1.38 -17.12 3.08
C TYR A 283 -0.29 -18.19 3.20
N LEU A 284 -0.69 -19.46 3.42
CA LEU A 284 0.26 -20.56 3.54
C LEU A 284 1.07 -20.78 2.28
N ALA A 285 0.47 -20.63 1.09
CA ALA A 285 1.18 -20.74 -0.18
C ALA A 285 2.30 -19.68 -0.28
N TYR A 286 2.01 -18.43 0.08
CA TYR A 286 2.99 -17.35 0.04
C TYR A 286 4.06 -17.47 1.13
N PHE A 287 3.70 -17.89 2.35
CA PHE A 287 4.67 -18.14 3.43
C PHE A 287 5.65 -19.26 3.04
N ARG A 288 5.16 -20.34 2.42
CA ARG A 288 6.00 -21.45 1.91
C ARG A 288 6.89 -21.03 0.74
N ALA A 289 6.46 -20.03 -0.04
CA ALA A 289 7.28 -19.44 -1.10
C ALA A 289 8.42 -18.57 -0.55
N GLY A 290 8.39 -18.19 0.75
CA GLY A 290 9.50 -17.50 1.42
C GLY A 290 9.31 -15.98 1.54
N ILE A 291 8.08 -15.48 1.42
CA ILE A 291 7.77 -14.04 1.63
C ILE A 291 8.06 -13.63 3.09
N ASP A 292 8.54 -12.40 3.29
CA ASP A 292 8.95 -11.89 4.61
C ASP A 292 7.79 -11.24 5.38
N GLY A 293 6.77 -10.76 4.68
CA GLY A 293 5.60 -10.13 5.28
C GLY A 293 4.42 -9.99 4.33
N VAL A 294 3.26 -9.69 4.90
CA VAL A 294 2.01 -9.53 4.16
C VAL A 294 1.26 -8.29 4.60
N PHE A 295 0.60 -7.62 3.66
CA PHE A 295 -0.46 -6.67 3.96
C PHE A 295 -1.80 -7.39 3.92
N SER A 296 -2.52 -7.33 5.03
CA SER A 296 -3.78 -8.04 5.20
C SER A 296 -4.87 -7.12 5.74
N ASP A 297 -6.00 -7.12 5.07
CA ASP A 297 -7.21 -6.46 5.56
C ASP A 297 -7.91 -7.27 6.68
N PHE A 298 -7.49 -8.52 6.90
CA PHE A 298 -8.03 -9.44 7.91
C PHE A 298 -6.90 -9.98 8.81
N ALA A 299 -6.44 -9.15 9.72
CA ALA A 299 -5.28 -9.45 10.56
C ALA A 299 -5.42 -10.74 11.40
N ASN A 300 -6.64 -11.10 11.83
CA ASN A 300 -6.92 -12.34 12.54
C ASN A 300 -6.65 -13.58 11.66
N THR A 301 -7.04 -13.55 10.39
CA THR A 301 -6.79 -14.63 9.43
C THR A 301 -5.31 -14.75 9.12
N ALA A 302 -4.64 -13.63 8.87
CA ALA A 302 -3.18 -13.60 8.66
C ALA A 302 -2.43 -14.17 9.87
N PHE A 303 -2.85 -13.81 11.09
CA PHE A 303 -2.26 -14.33 12.31
C PHE A 303 -2.46 -15.85 12.46
N ALA A 304 -3.68 -16.36 12.21
CA ALA A 304 -3.98 -17.78 12.27
C ALA A 304 -3.15 -18.58 11.25
N ALA A 305 -3.06 -18.09 10.00
CA ALA A 305 -2.23 -18.69 8.96
C ALA A 305 -0.75 -18.72 9.35
N ARG A 306 -0.24 -17.61 9.93
CA ARG A 306 1.13 -17.56 10.44
C ARG A 306 1.39 -18.58 11.54
N GLN A 307 0.47 -18.75 12.50
CA GLN A 307 0.61 -19.76 13.54
C GLN A 307 0.65 -21.18 12.97
N THR A 308 -0.16 -21.47 11.96
CA THR A 308 -0.14 -22.75 11.24
C THR A 308 1.20 -22.98 10.58
N TYR A 309 1.70 -21.99 9.83
CA TYR A 309 3.01 -22.07 9.15
C TYR A 309 4.18 -22.29 10.13
N LEU A 310 4.18 -21.59 11.27
CA LEU A 310 5.23 -21.77 12.29
C LEU A 310 5.23 -23.18 12.88
N LYS A 311 4.04 -23.76 13.14
CA LYS A 311 3.92 -25.16 13.59
C LYS A 311 4.43 -26.16 12.55
N GLU A 312 4.09 -25.95 11.27
CA GLU A 312 4.55 -26.80 10.16
C GLU A 312 6.07 -26.78 10.01
N THR A 313 6.71 -25.64 10.28
CA THR A 313 8.16 -25.44 10.09
C THR A 313 8.98 -25.63 11.35
N GLY A 314 8.35 -25.94 12.49
CA GLY A 314 9.04 -26.10 13.79
C GLY A 314 9.62 -24.81 14.36
N ARG A 315 9.05 -23.67 14.03
CA ARG A 315 9.51 -22.33 14.45
C ARG A 315 8.61 -21.69 15.48
#